data_e08992b0f6ff864afea29cd1ea551fc4
#
_entry.id   e08992b0f6ff864afea29cd1ea551fc4
#
_cell.length_a   1.000
_cell.length_b   1.000
_cell.length_c   1.000
_cell.angle_alpha   90.00
_cell.angle_beta   90.00
_cell.angle_gamma   90.00
#
_symmetry.space_group_name_H-M   'P 1'
#
loop_
_entity.id
_entity.type
_entity.pdbx_description
1 polymer ?
#
loop_
_entity_poly.entity_id
_entity_poly.type
_entity_poly.pdbx_seq_one_letter_code
_entity_poly.pdbx_strand_id
1 'polypeptide(L)'
;DRATYEFVERLLGPIVDSAEARYVCEKTPTNVLVFSEIQDLFPSARFVFVIRDPRAIVSSMQRVGARARAKGIRQRRYANEVVASVREVKEHLEAGFSFASRSPDRCLTVCYEELTTRPRPVTERLCEFLGLEWSDSMLYPERFPHAGQHSLTREGVWYEPAEFERALSPQRNTA
;
A
#
# COMPACT_ATOMS: atom_id res chain seq x y z
N ASP A 1 -16.73 12.43 11.89
CA ASP A 1 -17.41 12.69 13.16
C ASP A 1 -16.36 12.82 14.25
N ARG A 2 -16.55 13.76 15.18
CA ARG A 2 -15.57 14.14 16.22
C ARG A 2 -15.19 12.94 17.11
N ALA A 3 -16.13 12.09 17.45
CA ALA A 3 -15.88 10.92 18.29
C ALA A 3 -14.94 9.90 17.60
N THR A 4 -15.09 9.70 16.29
CA THR A 4 -14.21 8.84 15.50
C THR A 4 -12.81 9.43 15.42
N TYR A 5 -12.69 10.75 15.22
CA TYR A 5 -11.39 11.43 15.22
C TYR A 5 -10.69 11.28 16.59
N GLU A 6 -11.38 11.58 17.69
CA GLU A 6 -10.83 11.43 19.04
C GLU A 6 -10.43 9.98 19.37
N PHE A 7 -11.19 9.00 18.87
CA PHE A 7 -10.83 7.58 19.02
C PHE A 7 -9.52 7.24 18.28
N VAL A 8 -9.39 7.68 17.03
CA VAL A 8 -8.18 7.43 16.24
C VAL A 8 -6.97 8.15 16.85
N GLU A 9 -7.12 9.39 17.31
CA GLU A 9 -6.05 10.11 18.00
C GLU A 9 -5.60 9.39 19.27
N ARG A 10 -6.53 8.89 20.09
CA ARG A 10 -6.20 8.10 21.29
C ARG A 10 -5.49 6.80 20.97
N LEU A 11 -5.75 6.21 19.81
CA LEU A 11 -5.13 4.96 19.38
C LEU A 11 -3.72 5.20 18.82
N LEU A 12 -3.54 6.22 17.98
CA LEU A 12 -2.31 6.49 17.27
C LEU A 12 -1.37 7.46 17.99
N GLY A 13 -1.91 8.41 18.80
CA GLY A 13 -1.13 9.42 19.50
C GLY A 13 0.03 8.83 20.31
N PRO A 14 -0.20 7.86 21.20
CA PRO A 14 0.88 7.24 21.98
C PRO A 14 1.97 6.59 21.12
N ILE A 15 1.62 6.07 19.93
CA ILE A 15 2.58 5.48 18.99
C ILE A 15 3.44 6.57 18.35
N VAL A 16 2.81 7.67 17.96
CA VAL A 16 3.49 8.83 17.36
C VAL A 16 4.43 9.47 18.38
N ASP A 17 3.96 9.70 19.59
CA ASP A 17 4.74 10.32 20.67
C ASP A 17 5.95 9.44 21.05
N SER A 18 5.75 8.14 21.18
CA SER A 18 6.83 7.20 21.54
C SER A 18 7.90 7.06 20.45
N ALA A 19 7.53 7.30 19.20
CA ALA A 19 8.43 7.21 18.05
C ALA A 19 9.08 8.56 17.68
N GLU A 20 8.74 9.64 18.38
CA GLU A 20 9.12 11.02 18.02
C GLU A 20 8.79 11.33 16.54
N ALA A 21 7.72 10.73 16.04
CA ALA A 21 7.37 10.76 14.63
C ALA A 21 6.63 12.05 14.27
N ARG A 22 7.02 12.68 13.16
CA ARG A 22 6.33 13.87 12.64
C ARG A 22 5.14 13.53 11.76
N TYR A 23 5.07 12.30 11.25
CA TYR A 23 4.05 11.82 10.32
C TYR A 23 3.62 10.42 10.66
N VAL A 24 2.35 10.13 10.41
CA VAL A 24 1.80 8.78 10.43
C VAL A 24 1.52 8.37 9.00
N CYS A 25 2.00 7.19 8.62
CA CYS A 25 1.67 6.56 7.35
C CYS A 25 0.90 5.26 7.62
N GLU A 26 -0.33 5.21 7.16
CA GLU A 26 -1.17 4.01 7.22
C GLU A 26 -1.31 3.41 5.82
N LYS A 27 -1.17 2.08 5.72
CA LYS A 27 -1.29 1.37 4.46
C LYS A 27 -2.17 0.12 4.61
N THR A 28 -3.45 0.29 4.31
CA THR A 28 -4.42 -0.80 4.13
C THR A 28 -5.05 -0.66 2.75
N PRO A 29 -4.98 -1.67 1.88
CA PRO A 29 -5.48 -1.56 0.50
C PRO A 29 -6.95 -1.14 0.41
N THR A 30 -7.79 -1.58 1.35
CA THR A 30 -9.22 -1.26 1.38
C THR A 30 -9.54 0.18 1.79
N ASN A 31 -8.56 0.96 2.30
CA ASN A 31 -8.77 2.36 2.65
C ASN A 31 -9.21 3.21 1.46
N VAL A 32 -8.85 2.80 0.24
CA VAL A 32 -9.28 3.49 -0.98
C VAL A 32 -10.80 3.59 -1.11
N LEU A 33 -11.54 2.64 -0.53
CA LEU A 33 -13.01 2.63 -0.54
C LEU A 33 -13.62 3.70 0.38
N VAL A 34 -12.84 4.23 1.32
CA VAL A 34 -13.25 5.22 2.34
C VAL A 34 -12.33 6.45 2.37
N PHE A 35 -11.64 6.74 1.29
CA PHE A 35 -10.76 7.91 1.20
C PHE A 35 -11.49 9.24 1.46
N SER A 36 -12.75 9.36 1.03
CA SER A 36 -13.56 10.56 1.29
C SER A 36 -13.84 10.73 2.77
N GLU A 37 -14.21 9.68 3.46
CA GLU A 37 -14.48 9.67 4.90
C GLU A 37 -13.20 9.94 5.71
N ILE A 38 -12.06 9.40 5.25
CA ILE A 38 -10.75 9.70 5.85
C ILE A 38 -10.39 11.17 5.65
N GLN A 39 -10.65 11.73 4.47
CA GLN A 39 -10.42 13.16 4.19
C GLN A 39 -11.28 14.06 5.08
N ASP A 40 -12.53 13.69 5.31
CA ASP A 40 -13.44 14.44 6.18
C ASP A 40 -12.98 14.42 7.65
N LEU A 41 -12.42 13.29 8.10
CA LEU A 41 -11.88 13.15 9.45
C LEU A 41 -10.51 13.84 9.60
N PHE A 42 -9.68 13.79 8.57
CA PHE A 42 -8.31 14.32 8.56
C PHE A 42 -8.12 15.24 7.34
N PRO A 43 -8.59 16.49 7.40
CA PRO A 43 -8.54 17.41 6.23
C PRO A 43 -7.12 17.70 5.72
N SER A 44 -6.10 17.53 6.57
CA SER A 44 -4.69 17.69 6.19
C SER A 44 -4.07 16.42 5.58
N ALA A 45 -4.76 15.28 5.63
CA ALA A 45 -4.23 14.03 5.09
C ALA A 45 -3.93 14.13 3.59
N ARG A 46 -2.86 13.46 3.18
CA ARG A 46 -2.48 13.26 1.78
C ARG A 46 -2.61 11.80 1.42
N PHE A 47 -3.12 11.53 0.24
CA PHE A 47 -3.40 10.18 -0.22
C PHE A 47 -2.46 9.81 -1.34
N VAL A 48 -1.86 8.64 -1.24
CA VAL A 48 -1.05 8.04 -2.31
C VAL A 48 -1.80 6.83 -2.85
N PHE A 49 -2.33 6.98 -4.06
CA PHE A 49 -3.08 5.92 -4.73
C PHE A 49 -2.14 5.16 -5.68
N VAL A 50 -1.68 3.99 -5.25
CA VAL A 50 -0.79 3.15 -6.07
C VAL A 50 -1.63 2.26 -6.98
N ILE A 51 -1.45 2.42 -8.29
CA ILE A 51 -2.07 1.60 -9.32
C ILE A 51 -1.06 0.63 -9.93
N ARG A 52 -1.55 -0.51 -10.39
CA ARG A 52 -0.77 -1.54 -11.08
C ARG A 52 -1.63 -2.19 -12.16
N ASP A 53 -1.01 -2.84 -13.16
CA ASP A 53 -1.75 -3.66 -14.13
C ASP A 53 -2.75 -4.58 -13.41
N PRO A 54 -4.07 -4.42 -13.65
CA PRO A 54 -5.10 -5.22 -12.96
C PRO A 54 -4.92 -6.72 -13.14
N ARG A 55 -4.41 -7.15 -14.30
CA ARG A 55 -4.15 -8.58 -14.59
C ARG A 55 -3.04 -9.12 -13.67
N ALA A 56 -2.02 -8.31 -13.42
CA ALA A 56 -0.94 -8.66 -12.50
C ALA A 56 -1.42 -8.74 -11.05
N ILE A 57 -2.34 -7.84 -10.63
CA ILE A 57 -2.97 -7.88 -9.30
C ILE A 57 -3.79 -9.16 -9.16
N VAL A 58 -4.70 -9.46 -10.09
CA VAL A 58 -5.54 -10.67 -10.07
C VAL A 58 -4.68 -11.93 -10.02
N SER A 59 -3.66 -12.02 -10.87
CA SER A 59 -2.71 -13.15 -10.87
C SER A 59 -2.01 -13.32 -9.51
N SER A 60 -1.60 -12.21 -8.89
CA SER A 60 -0.99 -12.23 -7.55
C SER A 60 -1.96 -12.74 -6.49
N MET A 61 -3.21 -12.24 -6.49
CA MET A 61 -4.27 -12.70 -5.57
C MET A 61 -4.51 -14.21 -5.68
N GLN A 62 -4.59 -14.74 -6.90
CA GLN A 62 -4.79 -16.17 -7.13
C GLN A 62 -3.62 -17.02 -6.60
N ARG A 63 -2.37 -16.54 -6.75
CA ARG A 63 -1.19 -17.21 -6.18
C ARG A 63 -1.24 -17.23 -4.64
N VAL A 64 -1.63 -16.11 -4.01
CA VAL A 64 -1.82 -16.03 -2.56
C VAL A 64 -2.89 -17.04 -2.11
N GLY A 65 -4.02 -17.10 -2.80
CA GLY A 65 -5.09 -18.06 -2.52
C GLY A 65 -4.64 -19.51 -2.66
N ALA A 66 -3.86 -19.84 -3.70
CA ALA A 66 -3.34 -21.19 -3.90
C ALA A 66 -2.36 -21.60 -2.78
N ARG A 67 -1.44 -20.71 -2.37
CA ARG A 67 -0.53 -20.95 -1.25
C ARG A 67 -1.28 -21.15 0.07
N ALA A 68 -2.27 -20.31 0.33
CA ALA A 68 -3.10 -20.42 1.53
C ALA A 68 -3.84 -21.76 1.59
N ARG A 69 -4.46 -22.20 0.48
CA ARG A 69 -5.12 -23.52 0.40
C ARG A 69 -4.14 -24.67 0.67
N ALA A 70 -2.94 -24.59 0.08
CA ALA A 70 -1.91 -25.63 0.30
C ALA A 70 -1.49 -25.74 1.78
N LYS A 71 -1.63 -24.66 2.55
CA LYS A 71 -1.30 -24.60 3.99
C LYS A 71 -2.52 -24.75 4.91
N GLY A 72 -3.70 -25.01 4.37
CA GLY A 72 -4.93 -25.10 5.16
C GLY A 72 -5.40 -23.76 5.75
N ILE A 73 -4.87 -22.63 5.27
CA ILE A 73 -5.18 -21.30 5.76
C ILE A 73 -6.38 -20.74 5.00
N ARG A 74 -7.44 -20.37 5.72
CA ARG A 74 -8.63 -19.79 5.13
C ARG A 74 -8.35 -18.38 4.62
N GLN A 75 -8.64 -18.13 3.35
CA GLN A 75 -8.55 -16.82 2.73
C GLN A 75 -9.92 -16.30 2.30
N ARG A 76 -10.02 -15.00 2.05
CA ARG A 76 -11.22 -14.35 1.53
C ARG A 76 -11.51 -14.86 0.10
N ARG A 77 -12.77 -14.75 -0.32
CA ARG A 77 -13.27 -15.25 -1.60
C ARG A 77 -12.47 -14.70 -2.79
N TYR A 78 -12.10 -13.43 -2.77
CA TYR A 78 -11.35 -12.81 -3.84
C TYR A 78 -9.96 -13.45 -4.09
N ALA A 79 -9.37 -14.11 -3.10
CA ALA A 79 -8.10 -14.83 -3.29
C ALA A 79 -8.30 -16.25 -3.85
N ASN A 80 -9.53 -16.73 -3.99
CA ASN A 80 -9.86 -18.10 -4.39
C ASN A 80 -10.61 -18.19 -5.72
N GLU A 81 -11.25 -17.10 -6.15
CA GLU A 81 -12.09 -17.06 -7.34
C GLU A 81 -11.68 -15.88 -8.24
N VAL A 82 -11.33 -16.16 -9.50
CA VAL A 82 -10.89 -15.14 -10.46
C VAL A 82 -11.92 -14.01 -10.61
N VAL A 83 -13.21 -14.37 -10.76
CA VAL A 83 -14.28 -13.38 -10.94
C VAL A 83 -14.39 -12.46 -9.71
N ALA A 84 -14.24 -13.02 -8.50
CA ALA A 84 -14.25 -12.24 -7.28
C ALA A 84 -13.02 -11.32 -7.19
N SER A 85 -11.82 -11.80 -7.61
CA SER A 85 -10.63 -10.97 -7.71
C SER A 85 -10.80 -9.79 -8.67
N VAL A 86 -11.36 -10.05 -9.85
CA VAL A 86 -11.60 -9.01 -10.86
C VAL A 86 -12.56 -7.94 -10.32
N ARG A 87 -13.64 -8.37 -9.66
CA ARG A 87 -14.62 -7.46 -9.06
C ARG A 87 -13.97 -6.58 -7.97
N GLU A 88 -13.23 -7.20 -7.07
CA GLU A 88 -12.49 -6.51 -6.00
C GLU A 88 -11.52 -5.46 -6.58
N VAL A 89 -10.69 -5.85 -7.55
CA VAL A 89 -9.74 -4.93 -8.19
C VAL A 89 -10.46 -3.78 -8.90
N LYS A 90 -11.55 -4.08 -9.61
CA LYS A 90 -12.34 -3.06 -10.30
C LYS A 90 -12.91 -2.05 -9.32
N GLU A 91 -13.54 -2.49 -8.23
CA GLU A 91 -14.13 -1.64 -7.20
C GLU A 91 -13.09 -0.69 -6.59
N HIS A 92 -11.90 -1.22 -6.23
CA HIS A 92 -10.83 -0.41 -5.66
C HIS A 92 -10.28 0.61 -6.65
N LEU A 93 -10.11 0.25 -7.93
CA LEU A 93 -9.64 1.17 -8.96
C LEU A 93 -10.66 2.26 -9.25
N GLU A 94 -11.93 1.92 -9.36
CA GLU A 94 -13.01 2.89 -9.59
C GLU A 94 -13.12 3.89 -8.43
N ALA A 95 -13.08 3.42 -7.19
CA ALA A 95 -13.08 4.28 -6.01
C ALA A 95 -11.86 5.21 -5.99
N GLY A 96 -10.66 4.67 -6.21
CA GLY A 96 -9.42 5.44 -6.21
C GLY A 96 -9.37 6.50 -7.30
N PHE A 97 -9.73 6.18 -8.54
CA PHE A 97 -9.79 7.15 -9.64
C PHE A 97 -10.86 8.21 -9.40
N SER A 98 -12.03 7.82 -8.89
CA SER A 98 -13.09 8.74 -8.54
C SER A 98 -12.62 9.73 -7.46
N PHE A 99 -11.95 9.27 -6.42
CA PHE A 99 -11.41 10.14 -5.38
C PHE A 99 -10.29 11.05 -5.92
N ALA A 100 -9.32 10.51 -6.64
CA ALA A 100 -8.21 11.27 -7.21
C ALA A 100 -8.70 12.39 -8.15
N SER A 101 -9.76 12.13 -8.93
CA SER A 101 -10.37 13.12 -9.81
C SER A 101 -11.06 14.26 -9.05
N ARG A 102 -11.68 13.97 -7.89
CA ARG A 102 -12.36 15.00 -7.07
C ARG A 102 -11.42 15.77 -6.16
N SER A 103 -10.29 15.18 -5.79
CA SER A 103 -9.33 15.73 -4.83
C SER A 103 -7.89 15.70 -5.36
N PRO A 104 -7.60 16.32 -6.53
CA PRO A 104 -6.30 16.22 -7.19
C PRO A 104 -5.16 16.80 -6.34
N ASP A 105 -5.42 17.82 -5.53
CA ASP A 105 -4.41 18.44 -4.66
C ASP A 105 -4.12 17.58 -3.40
N ARG A 106 -4.94 16.57 -3.14
CA ARG A 106 -4.84 15.71 -1.96
C ARG A 106 -4.46 14.27 -2.30
N CYS A 107 -4.54 13.88 -3.57
CA CYS A 107 -4.29 12.51 -4.00
C CYS A 107 -3.27 12.46 -5.13
N LEU A 108 -2.13 11.81 -4.87
CA LEU A 108 -1.15 11.49 -5.89
C LEU A 108 -1.35 10.06 -6.38
N THR A 109 -1.58 9.89 -7.68
CA THR A 109 -1.58 8.56 -8.30
C THR A 109 -0.17 8.17 -8.70
N VAL A 110 0.27 6.98 -8.25
CA VAL A 110 1.59 6.40 -8.54
C VAL A 110 1.41 5.09 -9.29
N CYS A 111 2.03 4.97 -10.47
CA CYS A 111 2.07 3.72 -11.24
C CYS A 111 3.17 2.81 -10.69
N TYR A 112 2.82 1.59 -10.28
CA TYR A 112 3.76 0.60 -9.75
C TYR A 112 4.87 0.28 -10.76
N GLU A 113 4.52 0.12 -12.03
CA GLU A 113 5.47 -0.20 -13.09
C GLU A 113 6.47 0.94 -13.29
N GLU A 114 6.01 2.20 -13.19
CA GLU A 114 6.90 3.36 -13.26
C GLU A 114 7.81 3.43 -12.02
N LEU A 115 7.26 3.20 -10.83
CA LEU A 115 8.02 3.18 -9.59
C LEU A 115 9.15 2.13 -9.62
N THR A 116 8.88 0.95 -10.21
CA THR A 116 9.87 -0.14 -10.25
C THR A 116 10.92 0.02 -11.35
N THR A 117 10.59 0.70 -12.45
CA THR A 117 11.52 0.89 -13.58
C THR A 117 12.29 2.22 -13.49
N ARG A 118 11.70 3.23 -12.90
CA ARG A 118 12.26 4.58 -12.74
C ARG A 118 12.02 5.12 -11.33
N PRO A 119 12.59 4.49 -10.28
CA PRO A 119 12.24 4.81 -8.89
C PRO A 119 12.58 6.26 -8.50
N ARG A 120 13.72 6.81 -8.95
CA ARG A 120 14.16 8.16 -8.56
C ARG A 120 13.12 9.24 -8.90
N PRO A 121 12.70 9.47 -10.17
CA PRO A 121 11.76 10.54 -10.47
C PRO A 121 10.38 10.33 -9.81
N VAL A 122 9.97 9.08 -9.57
CA VAL A 122 8.71 8.79 -8.90
C VAL A 122 8.78 9.12 -7.42
N THR A 123 9.88 8.75 -6.74
CA THR A 123 10.06 9.05 -5.31
C THR A 123 10.32 10.52 -5.06
N GLU A 124 11.02 11.24 -5.96
CA GLU A 124 11.17 12.70 -5.90
C GLU A 124 9.80 13.39 -5.97
N ARG A 125 8.96 13.05 -6.95
CA ARG A 125 7.59 13.56 -7.08
C ARG A 125 6.72 13.22 -5.86
N LEU A 126 6.90 12.03 -5.30
CA LEU A 126 6.20 11.61 -4.09
C LEU A 126 6.60 12.48 -2.88
N CYS A 127 7.89 12.72 -2.70
CA CYS A 127 8.39 13.58 -1.61
C CYS A 127 7.91 15.02 -1.76
N GLU A 128 7.97 15.59 -2.98
CA GLU A 128 7.42 16.92 -3.27
C GLU A 128 5.94 17.00 -2.90
N PHE A 129 5.14 16.03 -3.34
CA PHE A 129 3.72 15.95 -3.01
C PHE A 129 3.47 15.86 -1.49
N LEU A 130 4.27 15.08 -0.77
CA LEU A 130 4.12 14.90 0.68
C LEU A 130 4.74 16.03 1.50
N GLY A 131 5.54 16.91 0.89
CA GLY A 131 6.30 17.94 1.60
C GLY A 131 7.45 17.36 2.43
N LEU A 132 8.08 16.30 1.93
CA LEU A 132 9.21 15.60 2.55
C LEU A 132 10.50 15.86 1.79
N GLU A 133 11.62 15.84 2.49
CA GLU A 133 12.93 15.82 1.85
C GLU A 133 13.19 14.45 1.20
N TRP A 134 13.67 14.49 -0.02
CA TRP A 134 14.05 13.28 -0.73
C TRP A 134 15.42 12.77 -0.25
N SER A 135 15.59 11.45 -0.19
CA SER A 135 16.85 10.81 0.19
C SER A 135 17.19 9.66 -0.75
N ASP A 136 18.46 9.51 -1.10
CA ASP A 136 18.97 8.37 -1.86
C ASP A 136 18.62 7.01 -1.22
N SER A 137 18.40 6.98 0.08
CA SER A 137 17.99 5.78 0.82
C SER A 137 16.68 5.17 0.31
N MET A 138 15.79 5.97 -0.29
CA MET A 138 14.53 5.51 -0.87
C MET A 138 14.72 4.57 -2.08
N LEU A 139 15.90 4.60 -2.70
CA LEU A 139 16.24 3.73 -3.83
C LEU A 139 16.73 2.35 -3.37
N TYR A 140 17.00 2.18 -2.09
CA TYR A 140 17.59 0.98 -1.51
C TYR A 140 16.76 0.46 -0.34
N PRO A 141 15.45 0.14 -0.54
CA PRO A 141 14.56 -0.26 0.54
C PRO A 141 15.05 -1.52 1.29
N GLU A 142 15.80 -2.39 0.61
CA GLU A 142 16.38 -3.61 1.19
C GLU A 142 17.40 -3.36 2.31
N ARG A 143 17.93 -2.13 2.41
CA ARG A 143 18.91 -1.76 3.45
C ARG A 143 18.28 -1.38 4.78
N PHE A 144 16.95 -1.30 4.82
CA PHE A 144 16.22 -0.84 6.00
C PHE A 144 15.39 -1.98 6.60
N PRO A 145 15.28 -2.04 7.94
CA PRO A 145 14.42 -3.03 8.58
C PRO A 145 12.95 -2.77 8.23
N HIS A 146 12.28 -3.83 7.79
CA HIS A 146 10.84 -3.82 7.48
C HIS A 146 10.06 -4.35 8.68
N ALA A 147 9.92 -3.54 9.74
CA ALA A 147 9.16 -3.90 10.92
C ALA A 147 7.69 -4.22 10.56
N GLY A 148 7.17 -5.31 11.08
CA GLY A 148 5.78 -5.74 10.88
C GLY A 148 5.51 -6.58 9.63
N GLN A 149 6.38 -6.61 8.63
CA GLN A 149 6.18 -7.45 7.45
C GLN A 149 6.51 -8.94 7.69
N HIS A 150 7.28 -9.24 8.73
CA HIS A 150 7.67 -10.61 9.09
C HIS A 150 6.48 -11.51 9.46
N SER A 151 5.37 -10.96 9.97
CA SER A 151 4.19 -11.76 10.29
C SER A 151 3.51 -12.32 9.03
N LEU A 152 3.47 -11.56 7.95
CA LEU A 152 2.86 -11.97 6.67
C LEU A 152 3.74 -12.97 5.92
N THR A 153 5.07 -12.89 6.09
CA THR A 153 6.02 -13.80 5.47
C THR A 153 6.22 -15.08 6.27
N ARG A 154 6.06 -15.07 7.60
CA ARG A 154 6.19 -16.26 8.46
C ARG A 154 5.23 -17.38 8.04
N GLU A 155 4.04 -17.05 7.61
CA GLU A 155 3.07 -18.03 7.11
C GLU A 155 3.34 -18.44 5.65
N GLY A 156 4.22 -17.72 4.91
CA GLY A 156 4.56 -17.97 3.50
C GLY A 156 3.35 -17.94 2.57
N VAL A 157 2.30 -17.21 2.93
CA VAL A 157 1.07 -17.08 2.13
C VAL A 157 1.20 -15.96 1.12
N TRP A 158 1.66 -14.79 1.57
CA TRP A 158 1.82 -13.62 0.72
C TRP A 158 3.07 -13.70 -0.14
N TYR A 159 4.17 -14.13 0.46
CA TYR A 159 5.44 -14.34 -0.23
C TYR A 159 6.10 -15.59 0.31
N GLU A 160 6.74 -16.38 -0.53
CA GLU A 160 7.77 -17.28 -0.05
C GLU A 160 8.97 -16.46 0.45
N PRO A 161 9.68 -16.89 1.52
CA PRO A 161 10.80 -16.11 2.06
C PRO A 161 11.82 -15.68 1.01
N ALA A 162 12.18 -16.57 0.09
CA ALA A 162 13.10 -16.28 -1.01
C ALA A 162 12.51 -15.31 -2.07
N GLU A 163 11.18 -15.24 -2.22
CA GLU A 163 10.51 -14.24 -3.09
C GLU A 163 10.52 -12.86 -2.43
N PHE A 164 10.37 -12.81 -1.12
CA PHE A 164 10.41 -11.57 -0.35
C PHE A 164 11.79 -10.93 -0.41
N GLU A 165 12.85 -11.69 -0.14
CA GLU A 165 14.23 -11.22 -0.26
C GLU A 165 14.55 -10.73 -1.67
N ARG A 166 14.10 -11.48 -2.72
CA ARG A 166 14.24 -11.05 -4.11
C ARG A 166 13.42 -9.81 -4.44
N ALA A 167 12.26 -9.61 -3.82
CA ALA A 167 11.41 -8.43 -4.06
C ALA A 167 12.05 -7.15 -3.52
N LEU A 168 12.89 -7.26 -2.51
CA LEU A 168 13.66 -6.16 -1.93
C LEU A 168 15.02 -5.95 -2.61
N SER A 169 15.43 -6.84 -3.51
CA SER A 169 16.73 -6.75 -4.19
C SER A 169 16.73 -5.70 -5.31
N PRO A 170 17.79 -4.87 -5.42
CA PRO A 170 17.93 -3.84 -6.45
C PRO A 170 17.85 -4.38 -7.89
N GLN A 171 18.20 -5.65 -8.10
CA GLN A 171 18.23 -6.29 -9.42
C GLN A 171 16.85 -6.41 -10.10
N ARG A 172 15.75 -6.20 -9.38
CA ARG A 172 14.40 -6.19 -9.98
C ARG A 172 14.03 -4.89 -10.67
N ASN A 173 14.78 -3.83 -10.42
CA ASN A 173 14.50 -2.51 -10.98
C ASN A 173 15.20 -2.27 -12.32
N THR A 174 15.93 -3.25 -12.85
CA THR A 174 16.73 -3.15 -14.09
C THR A 174 16.29 -4.10 -15.21
N ALA A 175 15.19 -4.85 -15.05
CA ALA A 175 14.65 -5.76 -16.04
C ALA A 175 13.31 -5.30 -16.61
#